data_25b6bf44f868321947f7a092ba184c04
#
_entry.id   25b6bf44f868321947f7a092ba184c04
#
_cell.length_a   1.000
_cell.length_b   1.000
_cell.length_c   1.000
_cell.angle_alpha   90.00
_cell.angle_beta   90.00
_cell.angle_gamma   90.00
#
_symmetry.space_group_name_H-M   'P 1'
#
loop_
_entity.id
_entity.type
_entity.pdbx_description
1 polymer ?
#
loop_
_entity_poly.entity_id
_entity_poly.type
_entity_poly.pdbx_seq_one_letter_code
_entity_poly.pdbx_strand_id
1 'polypeptide(L)'
;MKPNGHGKGIVMSDKKSGHFEILEGFPPDVVAISAIGRIDRAAYEKQLIPLIEEHVAREGKVNLLYILGPEFEGYTAGAAWDDAKLGLLHLTDFARIAVVSDIEWIRLAVKMFAPLLKSRMRLFHLSELDQAKEWIQAYRPEQDDDKIEVAADHKIPPLEDMTPPT
;
A
#
# COMPACT_ATOMS: atom_id res chain seq x y z
N MET A 1 -31.54 -20.19 -22.58
CA MET A 1 -30.78 -19.88 -22.33
C MET A 1 -29.69 -20.06 -22.05
N LYS A 2 -29.89 -20.13 -21.84
CA LYS A 2 -29.04 -19.97 -21.55
C LYS A 2 -27.94 -19.91 -21.22
N PRO A 3 -27.74 -19.88 -21.45
CA PRO A 3 -26.36 -19.53 -21.25
C PRO A 3 -25.93 -19.54 -19.78
N ASN A 4 -26.82 -19.82 -18.95
CA ASN A 4 -26.58 -19.69 -17.51
C ASN A 4 -25.61 -20.75 -16.97
N GLY A 5 -25.62 -21.92 -17.56
CA GLY A 5 -24.75 -22.98 -17.09
C GLY A 5 -23.28 -22.68 -17.26
N HIS A 6 -22.94 -22.13 -18.39
CA HIS A 6 -21.54 -21.81 -18.62
C HIS A 6 -21.08 -20.55 -17.88
N GLY A 7 -22.00 -19.68 -17.53
CA GLY A 7 -21.67 -18.57 -16.65
C GLY A 7 -21.17 -19.02 -15.30
N LYS A 8 -21.73 -20.09 -14.75
CA LYS A 8 -21.27 -20.63 -13.49
C LYS A 8 -19.84 -21.16 -13.53
N GLY A 9 -19.45 -21.79 -14.63
CA GLY A 9 -18.09 -22.25 -14.81
C GLY A 9 -17.10 -21.11 -14.80
N ILE A 10 -17.44 -20.02 -15.45
CA ILE A 10 -16.62 -18.83 -15.49
C ILE A 10 -16.47 -18.22 -14.10
N VAL A 11 -17.55 -18.19 -13.34
CA VAL A 11 -17.53 -17.65 -11.98
C VAL A 11 -16.62 -18.49 -11.08
N MET A 12 -16.62 -19.80 -11.24
CA MET A 12 -15.74 -20.66 -10.46
C MET A 12 -14.27 -20.45 -10.80
N SER A 13 -13.97 -20.16 -12.05
CA SER A 13 -12.62 -19.80 -12.46
C SER A 13 -12.18 -18.48 -11.80
N ASP A 14 -13.08 -17.52 -11.75
CA ASP A 14 -12.81 -16.23 -11.16
C ASP A 14 -12.56 -16.31 -9.66
N LYS A 15 -13.16 -17.27 -8.96
CA LYS A 15 -12.90 -17.48 -7.54
C LYS A 15 -11.44 -17.83 -7.23
N LYS A 16 -10.73 -18.39 -8.17
CA LYS A 16 -9.32 -18.75 -8.00
C LYS A 16 -8.40 -17.57 -8.26
N SER A 17 -8.88 -16.59 -8.99
CA SER A 17 -8.12 -15.39 -9.33
C SER A 17 -8.59 -14.24 -8.45
N GLY A 18 -7.66 -13.66 -7.73
CA GLY A 18 -7.95 -12.48 -6.94
C GLY A 18 -7.98 -11.21 -7.78
N HIS A 19 -8.46 -10.17 -7.17
CA HIS A 19 -8.53 -8.84 -7.80
C HIS A 19 -8.45 -7.76 -6.74
N PHE A 20 -8.23 -6.54 -7.18
CA PHE A 20 -8.30 -5.38 -6.31
C PHE A 20 -9.61 -4.64 -6.52
N GLU A 21 -10.33 -4.40 -5.44
CA GLU A 21 -11.50 -3.53 -5.45
C GLU A 21 -11.05 -2.11 -5.16
N ILE A 22 -11.47 -1.17 -6.00
CA ILE A 22 -11.15 0.24 -5.82
C ILE A 22 -12.26 0.86 -4.99
N LEU A 23 -11.89 1.50 -3.88
CA LEU A 23 -12.84 2.20 -3.03
C LEU A 23 -12.93 3.66 -3.48
N GLU A 24 -14.15 4.13 -3.60
CA GLU A 24 -14.42 5.50 -4.03
C GLU A 24 -14.66 6.43 -2.84
N GLY A 25 -14.77 7.72 -3.11
CA GLY A 25 -15.06 8.71 -2.08
C GLY A 25 -13.84 9.32 -1.43
N PHE A 26 -12.67 9.11 -2.01
CA PHE A 26 -11.42 9.68 -1.51
C PHE A 26 -10.94 10.83 -2.40
N PRO A 27 -10.07 11.72 -1.85
CA PRO A 27 -9.45 12.76 -2.66
C PRO A 27 -8.64 12.19 -3.83
N PRO A 28 -8.38 12.98 -4.88
CA PRO A 28 -7.68 12.50 -6.08
C PRO A 28 -6.28 11.95 -5.84
N ASP A 29 -5.60 12.39 -4.78
CA ASP A 29 -4.27 11.94 -4.43
C ASP A 29 -4.26 10.65 -3.60
N VAL A 30 -5.43 10.09 -3.31
CA VAL A 30 -5.57 8.84 -2.56
C VAL A 30 -6.05 7.72 -3.47
N VAL A 31 -5.29 6.63 -3.48
CA VAL A 31 -5.71 5.36 -4.05
C VAL A 31 -6.10 4.44 -2.89
N ALA A 32 -7.37 4.07 -2.83
CA ALA A 32 -7.88 3.16 -1.80
C ALA A 32 -8.29 1.85 -2.45
N ILE A 33 -7.69 0.75 -2.02
CA ILE A 33 -7.92 -0.57 -2.59
C ILE A 33 -8.09 -1.63 -1.51
N SER A 34 -8.86 -2.66 -1.85
CA SER A 34 -9.00 -3.85 -1.04
C SER A 34 -8.61 -5.07 -1.88
N ALA A 35 -7.74 -5.90 -1.33
CA ALA A 35 -7.33 -7.15 -1.99
C ALA A 35 -8.36 -8.24 -1.70
N ILE A 36 -8.90 -8.85 -2.74
CA ILE A 36 -9.93 -9.88 -2.66
C ILE A 36 -9.41 -11.15 -3.28
N GLY A 37 -9.55 -12.27 -2.58
CA GLY A 37 -9.14 -13.56 -3.06
C GLY A 37 -7.62 -13.74 -3.06
N ARG A 38 -7.15 -14.61 -3.92
CA ARG A 38 -5.70 -14.87 -4.08
C ARG A 38 -5.15 -13.98 -5.17
N ILE A 39 -4.32 -13.04 -4.77
CA ILE A 39 -3.74 -12.06 -5.70
C ILE A 39 -2.60 -12.71 -6.49
N ASP A 40 -2.72 -12.68 -7.80
CA ASP A 40 -1.70 -13.18 -8.70
C ASP A 40 -0.97 -12.04 -9.43
N ARG A 41 0.00 -12.42 -10.24
CA ARG A 41 0.80 -11.47 -11.01
C ARG A 41 -0.07 -10.63 -11.95
N ALA A 42 -1.09 -11.24 -12.55
CA ALA A 42 -1.97 -10.55 -13.49
C ALA A 42 -2.75 -9.42 -12.79
N ALA A 43 -3.17 -9.62 -11.55
CA ALA A 43 -3.86 -8.59 -10.79
C ALA A 43 -2.96 -7.36 -10.59
N TYR A 44 -1.68 -7.57 -10.27
CA TYR A 44 -0.73 -6.48 -10.17
C TYR A 44 -0.53 -5.74 -11.50
N GLU A 45 -0.20 -6.48 -12.53
CA GLU A 45 0.16 -5.89 -13.83
C GLU A 45 -1.01 -5.22 -14.53
N LYS A 46 -2.22 -5.74 -14.36
CA LYS A 46 -3.39 -5.25 -15.10
C LYS A 46 -4.27 -4.29 -14.30
N GLN A 47 -4.21 -4.35 -12.98
CA GLN A 47 -5.08 -3.54 -12.12
C GLN A 47 -4.32 -2.53 -11.29
N LEU A 48 -3.37 -2.98 -10.47
CA LEU A 48 -2.74 -2.11 -9.47
C LEU A 48 -1.71 -1.17 -10.09
N ILE A 49 -0.80 -1.69 -10.89
CA ILE A 49 0.26 -0.88 -11.50
C ILE A 49 -0.31 0.25 -12.35
N PRO A 50 -1.22 -0.03 -13.31
CA PRO A 50 -1.79 1.05 -14.12
C PRO A 50 -2.54 2.09 -13.29
N LEU A 51 -3.21 1.67 -12.23
CA LEU A 51 -3.93 2.57 -11.35
C LEU A 51 -2.98 3.53 -10.62
N ILE A 52 -1.88 3.00 -10.09
CA ILE A 52 -0.88 3.83 -9.42
C ILE A 52 -0.20 4.77 -10.40
N GLU A 53 0.21 4.27 -11.56
CA GLU A 53 0.86 5.07 -12.57
C GLU A 53 -0.03 6.22 -13.05
N GLU A 54 -1.30 5.96 -13.24
CA GLU A 54 -2.26 7.00 -13.62
C GLU A 54 -2.35 8.10 -12.55
N HIS A 55 -2.42 7.71 -11.28
CA HIS A 55 -2.51 8.67 -10.19
C HIS A 55 -1.21 9.47 -10.03
N VAL A 56 -0.07 8.81 -10.15
CA VAL A 56 1.23 9.47 -10.08
C VAL A 56 1.38 10.47 -11.23
N ALA A 57 0.93 10.12 -12.43
CA ALA A 57 1.00 11.01 -13.58
C ALA A 57 0.16 12.30 -13.39
N ARG A 58 -0.97 12.18 -12.68
CA ARG A 58 -1.84 13.33 -12.40
C ARG A 58 -1.42 14.14 -11.19
N GLU A 59 -1.05 13.45 -10.11
CA GLU A 59 -0.89 14.07 -8.79
C GLU A 59 0.57 14.18 -8.34
N GLY A 60 1.49 13.55 -9.04
CA GLY A 60 2.90 13.52 -8.68
C GLY A 60 3.23 12.42 -7.69
N LYS A 61 2.61 12.43 -6.52
CA LYS A 61 2.71 11.36 -5.52
C LYS A 61 1.34 10.88 -5.13
N VAL A 62 1.30 9.67 -4.59
CA VAL A 62 0.05 9.00 -4.25
C VAL A 62 0.07 8.57 -2.79
N ASN A 63 -1.07 8.69 -2.14
CA ASN A 63 -1.32 8.12 -0.83
C ASN A 63 -2.10 6.82 -1.03
N LEU A 64 -1.57 5.72 -0.54
CA LEU A 64 -2.15 4.41 -0.73
C LEU A 64 -2.81 3.89 0.54
N LEU A 65 -4.10 3.60 0.46
CA LEU A 65 -4.82 2.86 1.49
C LEU A 65 -5.02 1.43 0.99
N TYR A 66 -4.36 0.48 1.63
CA TYR A 66 -4.36 -0.92 1.21
C TYR A 66 -5.00 -1.78 2.29
N ILE A 67 -6.16 -2.34 1.97
CA ILE A 67 -6.93 -3.17 2.89
C ILE A 67 -6.78 -4.64 2.50
N LEU A 68 -6.35 -5.45 3.48
CA LEU A 68 -6.27 -6.90 3.35
C LEU A 68 -7.12 -7.52 4.46
N GLY A 69 -8.41 -7.64 4.15
CA GLY A 69 -9.42 -8.10 5.10
C GLY A 69 -9.67 -9.61 5.01
N PRO A 70 -10.81 -10.07 5.54
CA PRO A 70 -11.14 -11.50 5.58
C PRO A 70 -11.27 -12.14 4.20
N GLU A 71 -11.56 -11.36 3.17
CA GLU A 71 -11.71 -11.87 1.82
C GLU A 71 -10.38 -12.07 1.10
N PHE A 72 -9.29 -11.57 1.66
CA PHE A 72 -7.96 -11.79 1.12
C PHE A 72 -7.49 -13.21 1.45
N GLU A 73 -7.08 -13.95 0.42
CA GLU A 73 -6.65 -15.35 0.56
C GLU A 73 -5.15 -15.56 0.37
N GLY A 74 -4.40 -14.49 0.18
CA GLY A 74 -2.96 -14.57 0.02
C GLY A 74 -2.48 -14.17 -1.37
N TYR A 75 -1.19 -14.33 -1.57
CA TYR A 75 -0.53 -14.06 -2.85
C TYR A 75 -0.04 -15.36 -3.47
N THR A 76 -0.01 -15.43 -4.80
CA THR A 76 0.74 -16.47 -5.48
C THR A 76 2.24 -16.20 -5.30
N ALA A 77 3.08 -17.22 -5.48
CA ALA A 77 4.53 -17.05 -5.33
C ALA A 77 5.08 -15.99 -6.30
N GLY A 78 4.58 -15.96 -7.54
CA GLY A 78 4.97 -14.95 -8.51
C GLY A 78 4.54 -13.56 -8.11
N ALA A 79 3.32 -13.42 -7.61
CA ALA A 79 2.79 -12.13 -7.16
C ALA A 79 3.56 -11.58 -5.96
N ALA A 80 3.91 -12.42 -5.00
CA ALA A 80 4.67 -11.99 -3.84
C ALA A 80 6.03 -11.42 -4.21
N TRP A 81 6.70 -12.05 -5.18
CA TRP A 81 7.97 -11.57 -5.68
C TRP A 81 7.83 -10.24 -6.44
N ASP A 82 6.82 -10.17 -7.31
CA ASP A 82 6.57 -8.97 -8.10
C ASP A 82 6.12 -7.80 -7.22
N ASP A 83 5.37 -8.08 -6.15
CA ASP A 83 4.95 -7.08 -5.19
C ASP A 83 6.16 -6.44 -4.50
N ALA A 84 7.07 -7.26 -4.01
CA ALA A 84 8.29 -6.77 -3.38
C ALA A 84 9.11 -5.94 -4.35
N LYS A 85 9.25 -6.42 -5.59
CA LYS A 85 10.01 -5.74 -6.63
C LYS A 85 9.36 -4.43 -7.03
N LEU A 86 8.03 -4.44 -7.21
CA LEU A 86 7.27 -3.26 -7.56
C LEU A 86 7.32 -2.21 -6.45
N GLY A 87 7.14 -2.64 -5.22
CA GLY A 87 7.25 -1.75 -4.07
C GLY A 87 8.59 -1.03 -4.03
N LEU A 88 9.68 -1.74 -4.30
CA LEU A 88 11.00 -1.14 -4.36
C LEU A 88 11.17 -0.14 -5.51
N LEU A 89 10.56 -0.42 -6.66
CA LEU A 89 10.65 0.46 -7.84
C LEU A 89 9.84 1.74 -7.66
N HIS A 90 8.75 1.68 -6.92
CA HIS A 90 7.82 2.81 -6.77
C HIS A 90 7.84 3.45 -5.38
N LEU A 91 8.85 3.15 -4.56
CA LEU A 91 8.93 3.69 -3.19
C LEU A 91 8.84 5.21 -3.13
N THR A 92 9.41 5.88 -4.12
CA THR A 92 9.43 7.34 -4.17
C THR A 92 8.11 7.94 -4.63
N ASP A 93 7.24 7.14 -5.23
CA ASP A 93 5.96 7.59 -5.75
C ASP A 93 4.89 7.67 -4.67
N PHE A 94 5.13 7.04 -3.54
CA PHE A 94 4.19 7.05 -2.42
C PHE A 94 4.55 8.13 -1.40
N ALA A 95 3.58 8.96 -1.08
CA ALA A 95 3.71 9.91 0.01
C ALA A 95 3.42 9.23 1.34
N ARG A 96 2.31 8.49 1.42
CA ARG A 96 1.95 7.68 2.59
C ARG A 96 1.35 6.36 2.16
N ILE A 97 1.54 5.34 2.98
CA ILE A 97 0.93 4.03 2.78
C ILE A 97 0.29 3.60 4.10
N ALA A 98 -1.02 3.42 4.08
CA ALA A 98 -1.77 2.84 5.19
C ALA A 98 -2.12 1.40 4.84
N VAL A 99 -1.63 0.45 5.63
CA VAL A 99 -1.98 -0.96 5.47
C VAL A 99 -2.95 -1.32 6.58
N VAL A 100 -4.10 -1.85 6.21
CA VAL A 100 -5.16 -2.24 7.15
C VAL A 100 -5.34 -3.75 7.07
N SER A 101 -4.94 -4.46 8.10
CA SER A 101 -5.04 -5.92 8.14
C SER A 101 -4.91 -6.45 9.56
N ASP A 102 -5.64 -7.53 9.86
CA ASP A 102 -5.47 -8.29 11.09
C ASP A 102 -4.64 -9.56 10.88
N ILE A 103 -4.24 -9.83 9.64
CA ILE A 103 -3.49 -11.03 9.28
C ILE A 103 -2.06 -10.91 9.80
N GLU A 104 -1.66 -11.84 10.66
CA GLU A 104 -0.38 -11.75 11.39
C GLU A 104 0.85 -11.64 10.50
N TRP A 105 0.93 -12.46 9.46
CA TRP A 105 2.11 -12.44 8.60
C TRP A 105 2.21 -11.15 7.78
N ILE A 106 1.06 -10.58 7.39
CA ILE A 106 1.01 -9.28 6.73
C ILE A 106 1.53 -8.20 7.69
N ARG A 107 1.03 -8.22 8.93
CA ARG A 107 1.44 -7.25 9.95
C ARG A 107 2.94 -7.33 10.23
N LEU A 108 3.46 -8.55 10.31
CA LEU A 108 4.90 -8.76 10.51
C LEU A 108 5.71 -8.23 9.32
N ALA A 109 5.29 -8.55 8.10
CA ALA A 109 5.96 -8.08 6.89
C ALA A 109 5.99 -6.54 6.85
N VAL A 110 4.86 -5.89 7.12
CA VAL A 110 4.79 -4.43 7.15
C VAL A 110 5.75 -3.85 8.19
N LYS A 111 5.79 -4.42 9.37
CA LYS A 111 6.70 -3.97 10.43
C LYS A 111 8.17 -4.10 10.03
N MET A 112 8.49 -5.11 9.27
CA MET A 112 9.86 -5.31 8.78
C MET A 112 10.24 -4.29 7.69
N PHE A 113 9.31 -3.93 6.85
CA PHE A 113 9.56 -3.01 5.74
C PHE A 113 9.35 -1.53 6.08
N ALA A 114 8.54 -1.23 7.08
CA ALA A 114 8.22 0.15 7.45
C ALA A 114 9.44 1.05 7.68
N PRO A 115 10.51 0.58 8.34
CA PRO A 115 11.71 1.41 8.51
C PRO A 115 12.37 1.84 7.21
N LEU A 116 12.25 1.02 6.16
CA LEU A 116 12.81 1.34 4.84
C LEU A 116 12.07 2.50 4.17
N LEU A 117 10.82 2.73 4.56
CA LEU A 117 9.96 3.76 4.00
C LEU A 117 9.95 5.05 4.83
N LYS A 118 10.90 5.19 5.73
CA LYS A 118 11.10 6.41 6.53
C LYS A 118 9.83 6.90 7.23
N SER A 119 9.12 5.96 7.85
CA SER A 119 7.89 6.24 8.60
C SER A 119 6.70 6.71 7.77
N ARG A 120 6.75 6.54 6.47
CA ARG A 120 5.62 6.85 5.59
C ARG A 120 4.59 5.74 5.53
N MET A 121 4.91 4.58 6.07
CA MET A 121 4.01 3.43 6.12
C MET A 121 3.47 3.24 7.52
N ARG A 122 2.17 3.05 7.63
CA ARG A 122 1.52 2.83 8.91
C ARG A 122 0.57 1.64 8.83
N LEU A 123 0.56 0.86 9.90
CA LEU A 123 -0.22 -0.37 9.99
C LEU A 123 -1.40 -0.16 10.94
N PHE A 124 -2.58 -0.57 10.48
CA PHE A 124 -3.83 -0.47 11.23
C PHE A 124 -4.51 -1.83 11.31
N HIS A 125 -5.28 -2.04 12.35
CA HIS A 125 -6.22 -3.15 12.43
C HIS A 125 -7.48 -2.85 11.62
N LEU A 126 -8.24 -3.87 11.27
CA LEU A 126 -9.53 -3.67 10.58
C LEU A 126 -10.49 -2.81 11.42
N SER A 127 -10.44 -2.96 12.75
CA SER A 127 -11.23 -2.13 13.66
C SER A 127 -10.82 -0.65 13.63
N GLU A 128 -9.65 -0.34 13.09
CA GLU A 128 -9.11 1.01 13.00
C GLU A 128 -9.23 1.57 11.58
N LEU A 129 -10.08 0.99 10.74
CA LEU A 129 -10.22 1.41 9.34
C LEU A 129 -10.55 2.89 9.20
N ASP A 130 -11.43 3.43 10.04
CA ASP A 130 -11.78 4.85 10.00
C ASP A 130 -10.58 5.73 10.33
N GLN A 131 -9.77 5.33 11.29
CA GLN A 131 -8.52 6.03 11.62
C GLN A 131 -7.53 5.98 10.45
N ALA A 132 -7.44 4.85 9.76
CA ALA A 132 -6.59 4.70 8.59
C ALA A 132 -7.04 5.65 7.46
N LYS A 133 -8.35 5.74 7.24
CA LYS A 133 -8.93 6.65 6.25
C LYS A 133 -8.62 8.11 6.58
N GLU A 134 -8.78 8.49 7.82
CA GLU A 134 -8.45 9.85 8.27
C GLU A 134 -6.97 10.15 8.08
N TRP A 135 -6.11 9.23 8.51
CA TRP A 135 -4.67 9.42 8.43
C TRP A 135 -4.18 9.56 6.98
N ILE A 136 -4.70 8.73 6.07
CA ILE A 136 -4.26 8.76 4.68
C ILE A 136 -4.72 10.04 3.95
N GLN A 137 -5.85 10.59 4.35
CA GLN A 137 -6.40 11.82 3.78
C GLN A 137 -5.81 13.09 4.39
N ALA A 138 -5.18 12.99 5.54
CA ALA A 138 -4.62 14.12 6.27
C ALA A 138 -3.26 14.57 5.73
N TYR A 139 -2.76 13.94 4.68
CA TYR A 139 -1.48 14.32 4.09
C TYR A 139 -1.48 15.76 3.59
N ARG A 140 -0.46 16.50 4.01
CA ARG A 140 -0.20 17.87 3.56
C ARG A 140 1.26 17.93 3.19
N PRO A 141 1.60 18.01 1.89
CA PRO A 141 2.99 17.93 1.44
C PRO A 141 3.91 18.90 2.16
N GLU A 142 3.49 20.13 2.30
CA GLU A 142 4.28 21.20 2.89
C GLU A 142 4.62 20.94 4.36
N GLN A 143 3.67 20.42 5.10
CA GLN A 143 3.85 20.17 6.55
C GLN A 143 4.65 18.91 6.82
N ASP A 144 4.47 17.90 5.98
CA ASP A 144 5.13 16.63 6.18
C ASP A 144 6.61 16.68 5.77
N ASP A 145 6.94 17.47 4.76
CA ASP A 145 8.33 17.67 4.37
C ASP A 145 9.11 18.42 5.48
N ASP A 146 8.50 19.43 6.06
CA ASP A 146 9.09 20.16 7.18
C ASP A 146 9.34 19.26 8.39
N LYS A 147 8.37 18.40 8.69
CA LYS A 147 8.51 17.45 9.81
C LYS A 147 9.61 16.44 9.56
N ILE A 148 9.80 16.03 8.34
CA ILE A 148 10.85 15.09 7.97
C ILE A 148 12.21 15.74 8.15
N GLU A 149 12.37 16.98 7.75
CA GLU A 149 13.61 17.71 7.91
C GLU A 149 13.94 17.92 9.39
N VAL A 150 12.98 18.37 10.18
CA VAL A 150 13.17 18.57 11.61
C VAL A 150 13.52 17.25 12.31
N ALA A 151 12.85 16.16 11.92
CA ALA A 151 13.15 14.85 12.50
C ALA A 151 14.53 14.36 12.10
N ALA A 152 14.96 14.65 10.88
CA ALA A 152 16.29 14.30 10.42
C ALA A 152 17.36 15.07 11.19
N ASP A 153 17.17 16.36 11.37
CA ASP A 153 18.10 17.19 12.15
C ASP A 153 18.22 16.72 13.59
N HIS A 154 17.15 16.24 14.17
CA HIS A 154 17.17 15.75 15.55
C HIS A 154 17.78 14.35 15.69
N LYS A 155 17.74 13.55 14.63
CA LYS A 155 18.21 12.16 14.69
C LYS A 155 19.66 11.99 14.31
N ILE A 156 20.21 12.92 13.57
CA ILE A 156 21.58 12.83 13.09
C ILE A 156 22.35 14.00 13.67
N PRO A 157 23.05 13.78 14.78
CA PRO A 157 23.90 14.82 15.30
C PRO A 157 24.99 15.16 14.28
N PRO A 158 25.43 16.40 14.24
CA PRO A 158 26.54 16.77 13.35
C PRO A 158 27.76 15.89 13.59
N LEU A 159 28.45 15.60 12.54
CA LEU A 159 29.66 14.77 12.61
C LEU A 159 30.68 15.29 13.62
N GLU A 160 30.66 16.58 13.85
CA GLU A 160 31.57 17.24 14.80
C GLU A 160 31.28 16.79 16.24
N ASP A 161 30.04 16.50 16.57
CA ASP A 161 29.68 16.02 17.88
C ASP A 161 30.09 14.58 18.13
N MET A 162 30.44 13.87 17.06
CA MET A 162 30.87 12.47 17.15
C MET A 162 32.38 12.33 17.26
N THR A 163 33.13 13.42 17.17
CA THR A 163 34.58 13.36 17.36
C THR A 163 34.89 13.19 18.85
N PRO A 164 35.73 12.21 19.19
CA PRO A 164 36.09 12.01 20.58
C PRO A 164 36.87 13.22 21.09
N PRO A 165 36.70 13.58 22.34
CA PRO A 165 37.46 14.69 22.92
C PRO A 165 38.93 14.34 22.90
N THR A 166 39.73 15.25 22.43
CA THR A 166 41.19 15.10 22.41
C THR A 166 41.81 15.43 23.75
#